data_223797704994e66b4c40141cb406bad1
#
_entry.id   223797704994e66b4c40141cb406bad1
#
_cell.length_a   1.000
_cell.length_b   1.000
_cell.length_c   1.000
_cell.angle_alpha   90.00
_cell.angle_beta   90.00
_cell.angle_gamma   90.00
#
_symmetry.space_group_name_H-M   'P 1'
#
loop_
_entity.id
_entity.type
_entity.pdbx_description
1 polymer ?
#
loop_
_entity_poly.entity_id
_entity_poly.type
_entity_poly.pdbx_seq_one_letter_code
_entity_poly.pdbx_strand_id
1 'polypeptide(L)'
;SLDDVLGGVLVEPVRGTGLSWFLQERGELRHLRAYAVQRSLYHLKEADPHTWVLPRLSGRAKAGMAAVQYDEYGAGRAERLHARLFADLMADLGLDATYGRYLDEGCAPMLVLVNLMSVFGL
;
A
#
# COMPACT_ATOMS: atom_id res chain seq x y z
N SER A 1 15.75 15.92 15.62
CA SER A 1 14.64 15.27 16.34
C SER A 1 13.94 14.25 15.45
N LEU A 2 13.03 13.44 16.01
CA LEU A 2 12.19 12.53 15.21
C LEU A 2 11.34 13.33 14.21
N ASP A 3 10.84 14.49 14.60
CA ASP A 3 10.05 15.37 13.74
C ASP A 3 10.84 15.88 12.52
N ASP A 4 12.14 16.13 12.67
CA ASP A 4 13.00 16.55 11.56
C ASP A 4 13.17 15.41 10.54
N VAL A 5 13.33 14.17 11.04
CA VAL A 5 13.44 12.98 10.20
C VAL A 5 12.14 12.73 9.44
N LEU A 6 11.01 12.78 10.16
CA LEU A 6 9.69 12.61 9.56
C LEU A 6 9.37 13.72 8.56
N GLY A 7 9.72 14.99 8.89
CA GLY A 7 9.58 16.13 7.98
C GLY A 7 10.35 15.94 6.67
N GLY A 8 11.56 15.36 6.74
CA GLY A 8 12.36 15.03 5.56
C GLY A 8 11.74 13.95 4.67
N VAL A 9 11.00 12.99 5.25
CA VAL A 9 10.31 11.93 4.50
C VAL A 9 9.04 12.46 3.81
N LEU A 10 8.42 13.52 4.34
CA LEU A 10 7.22 14.12 3.74
C LEU A 10 7.50 14.97 2.50
N VAL A 11 8.76 15.27 2.20
CA VAL A 11 9.15 16.06 1.02
C VAL A 11 9.46 15.10 -0.13
N GLU A 12 8.54 14.99 -1.07
CA GLU A 12 8.76 14.22 -2.29
C GLU A 12 9.51 15.08 -3.32
N PRO A 13 10.65 14.61 -3.86
CA PRO A 13 11.38 15.37 -4.89
C PRO A 13 10.56 15.43 -6.19
N VAL A 14 10.47 16.62 -6.78
CA VAL A 14 9.73 16.88 -8.03
C VAL A 14 10.28 16.03 -9.21
N ARG A 15 11.55 15.66 -9.14
CA ARG A 15 12.18 14.68 -10.05
C ARG A 15 12.78 13.58 -9.21
N GLY A 16 12.06 12.48 -9.12
CA GLY A 16 12.50 11.33 -8.34
C GLY A 16 13.30 10.32 -9.15
N THR A 17 14.05 9.49 -8.45
CA THR A 17 14.72 8.30 -9.01
C THR A 17 13.97 7.02 -8.64
N GLY A 18 12.73 7.15 -8.14
CA GLY A 18 11.93 6.04 -7.64
C GLY A 18 11.29 5.18 -8.73
N LEU A 19 10.62 4.12 -8.28
CA LEU A 19 9.98 3.14 -9.16
C LEU A 19 8.92 3.75 -10.08
N SER A 20 8.16 4.73 -9.61
CA SER A 20 7.16 5.44 -10.41
C SER A 20 7.79 6.15 -11.62
N TRP A 21 8.92 6.82 -11.42
CA TRP A 21 9.69 7.42 -12.51
C TRP A 21 10.23 6.38 -13.49
N PHE A 22 10.77 5.27 -12.98
CA PHE A 22 11.23 4.19 -13.84
C PHE A 22 10.09 3.63 -14.70
N LEU A 23 8.93 3.37 -14.08
CA LEU A 23 7.76 2.85 -14.81
C LEU A 23 7.24 3.84 -15.84
N GLN A 24 7.25 5.15 -15.54
CA GLN A 24 6.82 6.18 -16.46
C GLN A 24 7.76 6.36 -17.67
N GLU A 25 9.08 6.34 -17.43
CA GLU A 25 10.10 6.66 -18.44
C GLU A 25 10.55 5.44 -19.25
N ARG A 26 10.59 4.26 -18.60
CA ARG A 26 11.22 3.04 -19.15
C ARG A 26 10.42 1.78 -18.82
N GLY A 27 9.23 1.92 -18.23
CA GLY A 27 8.40 0.80 -17.83
C GLY A 27 7.92 0.02 -19.05
N GLU A 28 7.95 -1.29 -18.91
CA GLU A 28 7.31 -2.24 -19.82
C GLU A 28 6.26 -3.03 -19.03
N LEU A 29 5.32 -3.65 -19.72
CA LEU A 29 4.25 -4.44 -19.07
C LEU A 29 4.80 -5.49 -18.08
N ARG A 30 5.94 -6.11 -18.39
CA ARG A 30 6.59 -7.07 -17.48
C ARG A 30 7.03 -6.44 -16.16
N HIS A 31 7.46 -5.17 -16.17
CA HIS A 31 7.85 -4.44 -14.96
C HIS A 31 6.62 -4.11 -14.10
N LEU A 32 5.53 -3.73 -14.74
CA LEU A 32 4.27 -3.48 -14.03
C LEU A 32 3.70 -4.77 -13.42
N ARG A 33 3.77 -5.88 -14.13
CA ARG A 33 3.41 -7.21 -13.59
C ARG A 33 4.26 -7.59 -12.38
N ALA A 34 5.58 -7.46 -12.47
CA ALA A 34 6.49 -7.74 -11.36
C ALA A 34 6.19 -6.84 -10.15
N TYR A 35 5.92 -5.56 -10.39
CA TYR A 35 5.48 -4.63 -9.36
C TYR A 35 4.18 -5.09 -8.69
N ALA A 36 3.15 -5.41 -9.48
CA ALA A 36 1.86 -5.86 -8.97
C ALA A 36 1.98 -7.14 -8.14
N VAL A 37 2.80 -8.11 -8.58
CA VAL A 37 3.11 -9.33 -7.82
C VAL A 37 3.66 -8.98 -6.43
N GLN A 38 4.67 -8.13 -6.34
CA GLN A 38 5.26 -7.72 -5.06
C GLN A 38 4.25 -6.97 -4.19
N ARG A 39 3.51 -6.03 -4.77
CA ARG A 39 2.56 -5.19 -4.03
C ARG A 39 1.29 -5.95 -3.61
N SER A 40 0.97 -7.09 -4.23
CA SER A 40 -0.19 -7.91 -3.88
C SER A 40 -0.17 -8.39 -2.43
N LEU A 41 1.03 -8.53 -1.84
CA LEU A 41 1.20 -8.93 -0.44
C LEU A 41 0.64 -7.92 0.56
N TYR A 42 0.43 -6.68 0.12
CA TYR A 42 -0.21 -5.63 0.93
C TYR A 42 -1.54 -5.17 0.32
N HIS A 43 -1.54 -4.72 -0.94
CA HIS A 43 -2.70 -4.03 -1.52
C HIS A 43 -3.98 -4.86 -1.59
N LEU A 44 -3.89 -6.19 -1.66
CA LEU A 44 -5.07 -7.06 -1.62
C LEU A 44 -5.72 -7.14 -0.22
N LYS A 45 -5.08 -6.58 0.82
CA LYS A 45 -5.62 -6.45 2.18
C LYS A 45 -5.54 -5.01 2.72
N GLU A 46 -5.43 -4.06 1.84
CA GLU A 46 -5.39 -2.63 2.18
C GLU A 46 -6.78 -2.20 2.69
N ALA A 47 -6.93 -1.55 3.79
CA ALA A 47 -5.95 -1.09 4.77
C ALA A 47 -6.14 -1.83 6.12
N ASP A 48 -6.49 -3.12 6.07
CA ASP A 48 -6.82 -3.93 7.24
C ASP A 48 -5.71 -3.92 8.32
N PRO A 49 -4.40 -4.06 7.98
CA PRO A 49 -3.37 -4.18 9.02
C PRO A 49 -3.31 -2.99 9.99
N HIS A 50 -3.58 -1.77 9.53
CA HIS A 50 -3.51 -0.59 10.39
C HIS A 50 -4.88 -0.09 10.91
N THR A 51 -5.97 -0.74 10.51
CA THR A 51 -7.30 -0.45 11.08
C THR A 51 -7.32 -0.64 12.60
N TRP A 52 -6.60 -1.63 13.10
CA TRP A 52 -6.54 -1.96 14.53
C TRP A 52 -5.92 -0.86 15.40
N VAL A 53 -5.22 0.13 14.82
CA VAL A 53 -4.70 1.26 15.58
C VAL A 53 -5.80 2.23 16.00
N LEU A 54 -6.93 2.29 15.28
CA LEU A 54 -8.00 3.28 15.52
C LEU A 54 -8.51 3.32 16.98
N PRO A 55 -8.81 2.18 17.65
CA PRO A 55 -9.29 2.23 19.02
C PRO A 55 -8.22 2.73 20.01
N ARG A 56 -6.94 2.64 19.66
CA ARG A 56 -5.80 3.07 20.52
C ARG A 56 -5.45 4.54 20.37
N LEU A 57 -5.88 5.18 19.30
CA LEU A 57 -5.65 6.60 19.06
C LEU A 57 -6.71 7.47 19.76
N SER A 58 -6.37 8.74 19.94
CA SER A 58 -7.30 9.75 20.49
C SER A 58 -7.17 11.08 19.75
N GLY A 59 -8.15 11.96 19.91
CA GLY A 59 -8.11 13.31 19.38
C GLY A 59 -7.81 13.40 17.89
N ARG A 60 -6.92 14.29 17.51
CA ARG A 60 -6.56 14.58 16.11
C ARG A 60 -5.98 13.36 15.39
N ALA A 61 -5.16 12.55 16.07
CA ALA A 61 -4.56 11.35 15.45
C ALA A 61 -5.64 10.34 15.08
N LYS A 62 -6.62 10.10 15.95
CA LYS A 62 -7.76 9.22 15.64
C LYS A 62 -8.58 9.75 14.46
N ALA A 63 -8.91 11.05 14.47
CA ALA A 63 -9.70 11.65 13.41
C ALA A 63 -8.98 11.55 12.05
N GLY A 64 -7.68 11.86 12.02
CA GLY A 64 -6.87 11.72 10.81
C GLY A 64 -6.80 10.29 10.30
N MET A 65 -6.55 9.32 11.20
CA MET A 65 -6.49 7.90 10.81
C MET A 65 -7.85 7.38 10.33
N ALA A 66 -8.95 7.82 10.95
CA ALA A 66 -10.29 7.45 10.51
C ALA A 66 -10.61 8.01 9.11
N ALA A 67 -10.14 9.22 8.78
CA ALA A 67 -10.29 9.78 7.45
C ALA A 67 -9.51 8.99 6.39
N VAL A 68 -8.27 8.58 6.70
CA VAL A 68 -7.48 7.70 5.83
C VAL A 68 -8.22 6.39 5.61
N GLN A 69 -8.68 5.71 6.67
CA GLN A 69 -9.41 4.45 6.55
C GLN A 69 -10.70 4.57 5.76
N TYR A 70 -11.41 5.69 5.91
CA TYR A 70 -12.62 5.95 5.12
C TYR A 70 -12.31 6.01 3.62
N ASP A 71 -11.20 6.66 3.25
CA ASP A 71 -10.74 6.74 1.85
C ASP A 71 -10.31 5.37 1.33
N GLU A 72 -9.46 4.65 2.08
CA GLU A 72 -8.97 3.31 1.75
C GLU A 72 -10.11 2.30 1.54
N TYR A 73 -11.18 2.45 2.33
CA TYR A 73 -12.39 1.64 2.19
C TYR A 73 -13.42 2.23 1.21
N GLY A 74 -12.95 3.01 0.24
CA GLY A 74 -13.73 3.48 -0.89
C GLY A 74 -14.85 4.46 -0.53
N ALA A 75 -14.70 5.18 0.59
CA ALA A 75 -15.73 6.06 1.14
C ALA A 75 -17.08 5.33 1.36
N GLY A 76 -17.01 4.08 1.83
CA GLY A 76 -18.17 3.22 2.07
C GLY A 76 -18.75 2.57 0.83
N ARG A 77 -18.06 2.61 -0.30
CA ARG A 77 -18.47 2.00 -1.57
C ARG A 77 -17.62 0.79 -1.90
N ALA A 78 -18.21 -0.39 -1.93
CA ALA A 78 -17.50 -1.65 -2.13
C ALA A 78 -16.70 -1.70 -3.45
N GLU A 79 -17.23 -1.11 -4.51
CA GLU A 79 -16.58 -1.02 -5.83
C GLU A 79 -15.39 -0.05 -5.87
N ARG A 80 -15.21 0.75 -4.81
CA ARG A 80 -14.11 1.70 -4.66
C ARG A 80 -13.10 1.32 -3.58
N LEU A 81 -13.26 0.17 -2.94
CA LEU A 81 -12.23 -0.35 -2.05
C LEU A 81 -10.89 -0.40 -2.78
N HIS A 82 -9.82 0.17 -2.21
CA HIS A 82 -8.49 0.14 -2.85
C HIS A 82 -8.03 -1.28 -3.11
N ALA A 83 -8.27 -2.22 -2.18
CA ALA A 83 -7.99 -3.64 -2.39
C ALA A 83 -8.74 -4.23 -3.59
N ARG A 84 -9.98 -3.80 -3.83
CA ARG A 84 -10.76 -4.23 -4.99
C ARG A 84 -10.20 -3.64 -6.29
N LEU A 85 -9.91 -2.35 -6.32
CA LEU A 85 -9.32 -1.69 -7.50
C LEU A 85 -7.97 -2.32 -7.85
N PHE A 86 -7.19 -2.70 -6.84
CA PHE A 86 -5.94 -3.40 -7.06
C PHE A 86 -6.14 -4.82 -7.58
N ALA A 87 -7.14 -5.54 -7.09
CA ALA A 87 -7.50 -6.86 -7.61
C ALA A 87 -7.93 -6.79 -9.09
N ASP A 88 -8.71 -5.78 -9.47
CA ASP A 88 -9.12 -5.54 -10.84
C ASP A 88 -7.91 -5.22 -11.74
N LEU A 89 -6.97 -4.39 -11.29
CA LEU A 89 -5.70 -4.15 -11.97
C LEU A 89 -4.91 -5.46 -12.18
N MET A 90 -4.81 -6.30 -11.16
CA MET A 90 -4.11 -7.59 -11.28
C MET A 90 -4.77 -8.49 -12.33
N ALA A 91 -6.10 -8.55 -12.34
CA ALA A 91 -6.85 -9.31 -13.34
C ALA A 91 -6.60 -8.78 -14.76
N ASP A 92 -6.60 -7.47 -14.97
CA ASP A 92 -6.28 -6.83 -16.25
C ASP A 92 -4.84 -7.11 -16.71
N LEU A 93 -3.92 -7.28 -15.76
CA LEU A 93 -2.54 -7.71 -16.03
C LEU A 93 -2.41 -9.22 -16.26
N GLY A 94 -3.48 -10.00 -16.18
CA GLY A 94 -3.46 -11.45 -16.31
C GLY A 94 -2.78 -12.15 -15.11
N LEU A 95 -2.89 -11.57 -13.92
CA LEU A 95 -2.37 -12.11 -12.67
C LEU A 95 -3.52 -12.64 -11.80
N ASP A 96 -3.23 -13.61 -10.96
CA ASP A 96 -4.16 -14.14 -9.97
C ASP A 96 -4.27 -13.15 -8.78
N ALA A 97 -5.46 -12.63 -8.52
CA ALA A 97 -5.74 -11.68 -7.44
C ALA A 97 -6.07 -12.36 -6.09
N THR A 98 -5.83 -13.67 -5.95
CA THR A 98 -6.00 -14.35 -4.66
C THR A 98 -4.92 -13.88 -3.68
N TYR A 99 -5.34 -13.38 -2.51
CA TYR A 99 -4.40 -12.93 -1.48
C TYR A 99 -3.43 -14.07 -1.07
N GLY A 100 -2.15 -13.74 -1.01
CA GLY A 100 -1.10 -14.69 -0.65
C GLY A 100 -0.61 -15.57 -1.81
N ARG A 101 -1.23 -15.50 -2.99
CA ARG A 101 -0.84 -16.32 -4.16
C ARG A 101 0.65 -16.21 -4.49
N TYR A 102 1.22 -15.02 -4.29
CA TYR A 102 2.61 -14.70 -4.64
C TYR A 102 3.51 -14.55 -3.41
N LEU A 103 3.16 -15.18 -2.29
CA LEU A 103 3.95 -15.07 -1.05
C LEU A 103 5.39 -15.55 -1.23
N ASP A 104 5.57 -16.67 -1.93
CA ASP A 104 6.89 -17.26 -2.18
C ASP A 104 7.75 -16.45 -3.17
N GLU A 105 7.12 -15.53 -3.90
CA GLU A 105 7.79 -14.59 -4.81
C GLU A 105 8.14 -13.26 -4.14
N GLY A 106 7.68 -13.06 -2.91
CA GLY A 106 7.87 -11.83 -2.14
C GLY A 106 9.33 -11.58 -1.81
N CYS A 107 9.85 -10.42 -2.22
CA CYS A 107 11.20 -10.03 -1.85
C CYS A 107 11.28 -9.63 -0.36
N ALA A 108 12.44 -9.83 0.25
CA ALA A 108 12.64 -9.55 1.68
C ALA A 108 12.23 -8.12 2.10
N PRO A 109 12.56 -7.04 1.36
CA PRO A 109 12.09 -5.69 1.71
C PRO A 109 10.56 -5.57 1.73
N MET A 110 9.84 -6.22 0.82
CA MET A 110 8.38 -6.19 0.80
C MET A 110 7.78 -6.93 1.99
N LEU A 111 8.33 -8.08 2.34
CA LEU A 111 7.89 -8.85 3.51
C LEU A 111 8.14 -8.08 4.82
N VAL A 112 9.28 -7.40 4.93
CA VAL A 112 9.59 -6.52 6.08
C VAL A 112 8.58 -5.38 6.17
N LEU A 113 8.26 -4.73 5.04
CA LEU A 113 7.28 -3.65 5.01
C LEU A 113 5.89 -4.11 5.49
N VAL A 114 5.40 -5.23 4.97
CA VAL A 114 4.09 -5.79 5.36
C VAL A 114 4.06 -6.14 6.85
N ASN A 115 5.13 -6.74 7.36
CA ASN A 115 5.24 -7.08 8.78
C ASN A 115 5.29 -5.84 9.66
N LEU A 116 6.04 -4.82 9.24
CA LEU A 116 6.14 -3.55 9.97
C LEU A 116 4.77 -2.85 10.07
N MET A 117 4.02 -2.78 8.95
CA MET A 117 2.66 -2.22 8.96
C MET A 117 1.74 -2.99 9.89
N SER A 118 1.85 -4.32 9.93
CA SER A 118 1.07 -5.16 10.83
C SER A 118 1.42 -4.91 12.29
N VAL A 119 2.72 -4.76 12.61
CA VAL A 119 3.19 -4.44 13.98
C VAL A 119 2.67 -3.08 14.44
N PHE A 120 2.68 -2.08 13.58
CA PHE A 120 2.14 -0.76 13.93
C PHE A 120 0.62 -0.75 14.08
N GLY A 121 -0.10 -1.70 13.49
CA GLY A 121 -1.52 -1.89 13.66
C GLY A 121 -1.90 -2.58 14.97
N LEU A 122 -0.97 -3.27 15.61
CA LEU A 122 -1.16 -4.01 16.89
C LEU A 122 -0.89 -3.12 18.09
#